data_86718b4269f083426ce11a24aef2e5ec
#
_entry.id   86718b4269f083426ce11a24aef2e5ec
#
_cell.length_a   1.000
_cell.length_b   1.000
_cell.length_c   1.000
_cell.angle_alpha   90.00
_cell.angle_beta   90.00
_cell.angle_gamma   90.00
#
_symmetry.space_group_name_H-M   'P 1'
#
loop_
_entity.id
_entity.type
_entity.pdbx_description
1 polymer ?
#
loop_
_entity_poly.entity_id
_entity_poly.type
_entity_poly.pdbx_seq_one_letter_code
_entity_poly.pdbx_strand_id
1 'polypeptide(L)'
;MCSSDLQIRVATQPERIDHFMRTFIPDIILLDMNFKRDAISGQEGFYWLEKIKKIDPDVVVLFMTAYSDTDKAVRAIKAGATDFIPKPWEKEKLLATLSSALELRESRAEVRNLKKQVEILSSPEDAGFEIIGESEPMQAIFATVDKLKNTDANILILGENGTGKDLVARALYHQSPRSGNLFVGIDVGSIPEQLFESELFGYEKGAFTDARKEKPGRMEVASGGTLFLDEIGNLSLSMQAKLLTALEKRQITRLGATQPIPIDIRLICATNVNIHHLVAEGTFRQDLLYRINTIELHIPPLRERGNDVILLAEHFLSKYARKYKKDLKGINRDGKNKLHNYAWPGNVRELQHAIERAVILSESNWLRPEDFILRSVPLRDKEPSDELNLTVLEKEAIERALRRAEGNITRAAELLGITRFTLYRKLEKFGL
;
A
#
# COMPACT_ATOMS: atom_id res chain seq x y z
N MET A 1 -13.34 -20.54 -36.56
CA MET A 1 -12.89 -19.16 -36.89
C MET A 1 -12.77 -19.06 -38.40
N CYS A 2 -13.51 -18.14 -39.02
CA CYS A 2 -13.44 -17.91 -40.46
C CYS A 2 -12.09 -17.20 -40.79
N SER A 3 -11.47 -17.62 -41.87
CA SER A 3 -10.17 -17.15 -42.38
C SER A 3 -10.13 -15.67 -42.82
N SER A 4 -11.23 -14.92 -42.62
CA SER A 4 -11.40 -13.53 -43.05
C SER A 4 -10.90 -12.45 -42.12
N ASP A 5 -10.48 -12.80 -40.88
CA ASP A 5 -10.20 -11.81 -39.85
C ASP A 5 -8.70 -11.60 -39.54
N LEU A 6 -7.80 -12.31 -40.26
CA LEU A 6 -6.35 -12.19 -40.07
C LEU A 6 -5.79 -11.05 -40.94
N GLN A 7 -5.28 -10.00 -40.30
CA GLN A 7 -4.48 -8.96 -40.97
C GLN A 7 -3.02 -9.34 -40.97
N ILE A 8 -2.43 -9.47 -42.15
CA ILE A 8 -1.03 -9.85 -42.32
C ILE A 8 -0.22 -8.67 -42.86
N ARG A 9 0.95 -8.43 -42.28
CA ARG A 9 1.96 -7.51 -42.78
C ARG A 9 3.27 -8.25 -42.96
N VAL A 10 3.94 -8.00 -44.10
CA VAL A 10 5.19 -8.67 -44.44
C VAL A 10 6.31 -7.63 -44.46
N ALA A 11 7.41 -7.95 -43.80
CA ALA A 11 8.64 -7.18 -43.83
C ALA A 11 9.76 -8.04 -44.44
N THR A 12 10.37 -7.55 -45.52
CA THR A 12 11.54 -8.19 -46.13
C THR A 12 12.87 -7.73 -45.50
N GLN A 13 12.80 -6.67 -44.69
CA GLN A 13 13.93 -6.12 -43.93
C GLN A 13 13.57 -6.06 -42.46
N PRO A 14 14.35 -6.65 -41.58
CA PRO A 14 14.05 -6.75 -40.16
C PRO A 14 14.03 -5.37 -39.45
N GLU A 15 14.70 -4.35 -39.99
CA GLU A 15 14.69 -2.98 -39.47
C GLU A 15 13.28 -2.37 -39.45
N ARG A 16 12.33 -2.88 -40.25
CA ARG A 16 10.93 -2.43 -40.26
C ARG A 16 10.12 -2.94 -39.07
N ILE A 17 10.66 -3.87 -38.27
CA ILE A 17 9.98 -4.42 -37.09
C ILE A 17 9.61 -3.29 -36.12
N ASP A 18 10.52 -2.35 -35.83
CA ASP A 18 10.26 -1.23 -34.93
C ASP A 18 9.06 -0.37 -35.39
N HIS A 19 8.93 -0.17 -36.69
CA HIS A 19 7.80 0.56 -37.25
C HIS A 19 6.48 -0.21 -37.09
N PHE A 20 6.49 -1.51 -37.39
CA PHE A 20 5.28 -2.34 -37.23
C PHE A 20 4.86 -2.53 -35.79
N MET A 21 5.82 -2.67 -34.85
CA MET A 21 5.52 -2.74 -33.42
C MET A 21 4.80 -1.48 -32.90
N ARG A 22 5.07 -0.31 -33.49
CA ARG A 22 4.42 0.96 -33.11
C ARG A 22 3.12 1.25 -33.82
N THR A 23 2.99 0.87 -35.11
CA THR A 23 1.88 1.28 -35.97
C THR A 23 0.84 0.19 -36.17
N PHE A 24 1.24 -1.07 -36.15
CA PHE A 24 0.39 -2.24 -36.39
C PHE A 24 0.09 -3.05 -35.12
N ILE A 25 1.01 -3.03 -34.13
CA ILE A 25 0.90 -3.74 -32.84
C ILE A 25 0.52 -5.22 -33.05
N PRO A 26 1.42 -6.03 -33.64
CA PRO A 26 1.11 -7.41 -34.00
C PRO A 26 0.88 -8.30 -32.76
N ASP A 27 -0.10 -9.21 -32.82
CA ASP A 27 -0.32 -10.23 -31.79
C ASP A 27 0.67 -11.38 -31.91
N ILE A 28 1.02 -11.76 -33.13
CA ILE A 28 1.96 -12.83 -33.46
C ILE A 28 2.97 -12.34 -34.48
N ILE A 29 4.22 -12.66 -34.26
CA ILE A 29 5.31 -12.38 -35.21
C ILE A 29 5.93 -13.70 -35.66
N LEU A 30 5.87 -13.93 -36.97
CA LEU A 30 6.65 -15.01 -37.62
C LEU A 30 8.02 -14.44 -38.01
N LEU A 31 9.04 -14.87 -37.30
CA LEU A 31 10.39 -14.36 -37.48
C LEU A 31 11.27 -15.40 -38.19
N ASP A 32 11.84 -15.04 -39.32
CA ASP A 32 12.83 -15.90 -39.96
C ASP A 32 14.09 -15.94 -39.12
N MET A 33 14.66 -17.11 -38.93
CA MET A 33 15.90 -17.26 -38.18
C MET A 33 17.12 -16.74 -38.97
N ASN A 34 17.08 -16.85 -40.29
CA ASN A 34 18.19 -16.52 -41.18
C ASN A 34 17.80 -15.35 -42.09
N PHE A 35 18.40 -14.19 -41.91
CA PHE A 35 18.31 -13.04 -42.80
C PHE A 35 19.51 -12.98 -43.77
N LYS A 36 19.47 -12.06 -44.73
CA LYS A 36 20.46 -11.94 -45.79
C LYS A 36 21.89 -11.70 -45.30
N ARG A 37 22.10 -11.16 -44.11
CA ARG A 37 23.44 -10.87 -43.55
C ARG A 37 24.07 -12.05 -42.82
N ASP A 38 23.23 -13.00 -42.33
CA ASP A 38 23.69 -14.16 -41.57
C ASP A 38 22.89 -15.42 -41.95
N ALA A 39 23.25 -16.01 -43.08
CA ALA A 39 22.54 -17.19 -43.58
C ALA A 39 22.81 -18.47 -42.80
N ILE A 40 23.78 -18.52 -41.85
CA ILE A 40 24.26 -19.74 -41.22
C ILE A 40 24.18 -19.73 -39.69
N SER A 41 24.49 -18.63 -38.99
CA SER A 41 24.62 -18.63 -37.52
C SER A 41 23.32 -18.43 -36.75
N GLY A 42 22.31 -17.77 -37.36
CA GLY A 42 21.05 -17.44 -36.72
C GLY A 42 21.12 -16.32 -35.64
N GLN A 43 22.28 -15.70 -35.44
CA GLN A 43 22.48 -14.66 -34.42
C GLN A 43 21.59 -13.45 -34.65
N GLU A 44 21.30 -13.12 -35.91
CA GLU A 44 20.45 -12.00 -36.28
C GLU A 44 19.00 -12.20 -35.84
N GLY A 45 18.45 -13.41 -35.94
CA GLY A 45 17.13 -13.78 -35.44
C GLY A 45 17.02 -13.61 -33.91
N PHE A 46 18.04 -14.04 -33.16
CA PHE A 46 18.10 -13.88 -31.72
C PHE A 46 18.15 -12.39 -31.28
N TYR A 47 18.95 -11.59 -31.99
CA TYR A 47 19.00 -10.14 -31.74
C TYR A 47 17.64 -9.48 -31.89
N TRP A 48 16.91 -9.81 -32.96
CA TRP A 48 15.58 -9.27 -33.18
C TRP A 48 14.55 -9.78 -32.18
N LEU A 49 14.63 -11.04 -31.78
CA LEU A 49 13.79 -11.60 -30.71
C LEU A 49 13.93 -10.80 -29.42
N GLU A 50 15.17 -10.54 -28.97
CA GLU A 50 15.44 -9.76 -27.76
C GLU A 50 14.89 -8.34 -27.87
N LYS A 51 15.06 -7.71 -29.03
CA LYS A 51 14.57 -6.35 -29.29
C LYS A 51 13.04 -6.30 -29.28
N ILE A 52 12.36 -7.25 -29.92
CA ILE A 52 10.91 -7.38 -29.92
C ILE A 52 10.39 -7.54 -28.48
N LYS A 53 10.99 -8.44 -27.71
CA LYS A 53 10.58 -8.71 -26.34
C LYS A 53 10.83 -7.55 -25.38
N LYS A 54 11.79 -6.66 -25.66
CA LYS A 54 11.96 -5.39 -24.93
C LYS A 54 10.84 -4.38 -25.22
N ILE A 55 10.27 -4.40 -26.45
CA ILE A 55 9.19 -3.49 -26.83
C ILE A 55 7.83 -3.99 -26.29
N ASP A 56 7.53 -5.26 -26.53
CA ASP A 56 6.32 -5.93 -26.01
C ASP A 56 6.69 -7.32 -25.46
N PRO A 57 6.79 -7.48 -24.14
CA PRO A 57 7.13 -8.78 -23.52
C PRO A 57 6.08 -9.87 -23.78
N ASP A 58 4.82 -9.50 -24.05
CA ASP A 58 3.72 -10.44 -24.21
C ASP A 58 3.47 -10.86 -25.65
N VAL A 59 4.10 -10.19 -26.63
CA VAL A 59 3.94 -10.57 -28.05
C VAL A 59 4.42 -12.00 -28.26
N VAL A 60 3.68 -12.77 -29.04
CA VAL A 60 4.03 -14.14 -29.38
C VAL A 60 4.97 -14.14 -30.59
N VAL A 61 6.17 -14.69 -30.40
CA VAL A 61 7.17 -14.82 -31.49
C VAL A 61 7.36 -16.29 -31.82
N LEU A 62 7.11 -16.63 -33.09
CA LEU A 62 7.32 -17.96 -33.66
C LEU A 62 8.48 -17.87 -34.67
N PHE A 63 9.49 -18.71 -34.49
CA PHE A 63 10.60 -18.77 -35.45
C PHE A 63 10.26 -19.65 -36.66
N MET A 64 10.64 -19.22 -37.84
CA MET A 64 10.66 -20.05 -39.04
C MET A 64 12.06 -20.62 -39.25
N THR A 65 12.20 -21.98 -39.23
CA THR A 65 13.47 -22.67 -39.28
C THR A 65 13.55 -23.66 -40.47
N ALA A 66 14.76 -23.99 -40.96
CA ALA A 66 14.93 -25.09 -41.88
C ALA A 66 14.77 -26.44 -41.15
N TYR A 67 14.34 -27.47 -41.86
CA TYR A 67 13.98 -28.78 -41.31
C TYR A 67 15.08 -29.51 -40.51
N SER A 68 16.35 -29.10 -40.67
CA SER A 68 17.54 -29.74 -40.04
C SER A 68 18.06 -29.07 -38.78
N ASP A 69 17.41 -27.99 -38.26
CA ASP A 69 18.00 -27.11 -37.24
C ASP A 69 17.31 -27.24 -35.86
N THR A 70 17.10 -28.45 -35.36
CA THR A 70 16.47 -28.72 -34.07
C THR A 70 17.23 -28.07 -32.88
N ASP A 71 18.55 -28.04 -32.90
CA ASP A 71 19.35 -27.42 -31.84
C ASP A 71 19.15 -25.91 -31.78
N LYS A 72 18.98 -25.23 -32.92
CA LYS A 72 18.66 -23.80 -32.96
C LYS A 72 17.25 -23.53 -32.48
N ALA A 73 16.29 -24.41 -32.78
CA ALA A 73 14.90 -24.29 -32.28
C ALA A 73 14.85 -24.37 -30.76
N VAL A 74 15.56 -25.30 -30.13
CA VAL A 74 15.65 -25.42 -28.66
C VAL A 74 16.31 -24.16 -28.05
N ARG A 75 17.36 -23.64 -28.69
CA ARG A 75 17.98 -22.37 -28.25
C ARG A 75 17.01 -21.18 -28.35
N ALA A 76 16.21 -21.14 -29.41
CA ALA A 76 15.23 -20.09 -29.61
C ALA A 76 14.16 -20.07 -28.50
N ILE A 77 13.65 -21.23 -28.11
CA ILE A 77 12.70 -21.34 -26.99
C ILE A 77 13.35 -20.88 -25.68
N LYS A 78 14.58 -21.30 -25.40
CA LYS A 78 15.34 -20.84 -24.23
C LYS A 78 15.60 -19.33 -24.22
N ALA A 79 15.66 -18.70 -25.39
CA ALA A 79 15.84 -17.26 -25.56
C ALA A 79 14.52 -16.47 -25.47
N GLY A 80 13.37 -17.13 -25.30
CA GLY A 80 12.08 -16.49 -25.11
C GLY A 80 11.15 -16.50 -26.34
N ALA A 81 11.50 -17.23 -27.41
CA ALA A 81 10.53 -17.54 -28.46
C ALA A 81 9.45 -18.48 -27.93
N THR A 82 8.23 -18.37 -28.46
CA THR A 82 7.12 -19.20 -28.00
C THR A 82 7.14 -20.58 -28.63
N ASP A 83 7.43 -20.65 -29.93
CA ASP A 83 7.50 -21.92 -30.68
C ASP A 83 8.28 -21.71 -31.99
N PHE A 84 8.40 -22.76 -32.81
CA PHE A 84 9.02 -22.69 -34.13
C PHE A 84 8.21 -23.45 -35.18
N ILE A 85 8.35 -23.03 -36.44
CA ILE A 85 7.69 -23.60 -37.60
C ILE A 85 8.73 -24.04 -38.62
N PRO A 86 8.85 -25.36 -38.94
CA PRO A 86 9.81 -25.84 -39.92
C PRO A 86 9.39 -25.47 -41.35
N LYS A 87 10.35 -25.16 -42.20
CA LYS A 87 10.19 -24.93 -43.65
C LYS A 87 10.57 -26.23 -44.41
N PRO A 88 9.77 -26.67 -45.39
CA PRO A 88 8.44 -26.19 -45.77
C PRO A 88 7.36 -26.61 -44.76
N TRP A 89 6.39 -25.73 -44.51
CA TRP A 89 5.31 -25.99 -43.55
C TRP A 89 4.14 -26.70 -44.20
N GLU A 90 3.50 -27.57 -43.42
CA GLU A 90 2.20 -28.14 -43.72
C GLU A 90 1.11 -27.18 -43.24
N LYS A 91 0.07 -26.99 -44.07
CA LYS A 91 -1.00 -26.02 -43.81
C LYS A 91 -1.69 -26.27 -42.46
N GLU A 92 -2.04 -27.51 -42.17
CA GLU A 92 -2.73 -27.94 -40.96
C GLU A 92 -1.91 -27.66 -39.71
N LYS A 93 -0.61 -27.93 -39.77
CA LYS A 93 0.34 -27.71 -38.67
C LYS A 93 0.59 -26.23 -38.43
N LEU A 94 0.74 -25.45 -39.50
CA LEU A 94 0.87 -24.00 -39.40
C LEU A 94 -0.35 -23.36 -38.72
N LEU A 95 -1.57 -23.76 -39.15
CA LEU A 95 -2.80 -23.23 -38.57
C LEU A 95 -2.96 -23.63 -37.10
N ALA A 96 -2.63 -24.87 -36.73
CA ALA A 96 -2.69 -25.32 -35.33
C ALA A 96 -1.73 -24.51 -34.45
N THR A 97 -0.47 -24.29 -34.88
CA THR A 97 0.50 -23.51 -34.16
C THR A 97 0.07 -22.05 -34.01
N LEU A 98 -0.49 -21.43 -35.07
CA LEU A 98 -1.02 -20.06 -35.01
C LEU A 98 -2.22 -19.93 -34.09
N SER A 99 -3.13 -20.92 -34.06
CA SER A 99 -4.28 -20.92 -33.14
C SER A 99 -3.82 -20.99 -31.68
N SER A 100 -2.89 -21.89 -31.35
CA SER A 100 -2.34 -21.99 -29.99
C SER A 100 -1.57 -20.71 -29.59
N ALA A 101 -0.85 -20.10 -30.54
CA ALA A 101 -0.15 -18.84 -30.34
C ALA A 101 -1.12 -17.68 -30.05
N LEU A 102 -2.26 -17.64 -30.73
CA LEU A 102 -3.31 -16.61 -30.51
C LEU A 102 -3.97 -16.78 -29.14
N GLU A 103 -4.37 -18.00 -28.78
CA GLU A 103 -4.93 -18.31 -27.46
C GLU A 103 -3.98 -17.90 -26.34
N LEU A 104 -2.67 -18.15 -26.50
CA LEU A 104 -1.67 -17.75 -25.54
C LEU A 104 -1.57 -16.21 -25.45
N ARG A 105 -1.63 -15.49 -26.58
CA ARG A 105 -1.64 -14.02 -26.62
C ARG A 105 -2.85 -13.43 -25.90
N GLU A 106 -4.03 -13.95 -26.20
CA GLU A 106 -5.30 -13.55 -25.59
C GLU A 106 -5.27 -13.77 -24.08
N SER A 107 -4.84 -14.94 -23.63
CA SER A 107 -4.72 -15.26 -22.20
C SER A 107 -3.74 -14.30 -21.48
N ARG A 108 -2.58 -14.00 -22.08
CA ARG A 108 -1.63 -13.02 -21.50
C ARG A 108 -2.22 -11.61 -21.45
N ALA A 109 -2.93 -11.19 -22.49
CA ALA A 109 -3.59 -9.89 -22.54
C ALA A 109 -4.71 -9.78 -21.49
N GLU A 110 -5.50 -10.85 -21.30
CA GLU A 110 -6.54 -10.91 -20.28
C GLU A 110 -5.95 -10.83 -18.87
N VAL A 111 -4.92 -11.61 -18.58
CA VAL A 111 -4.18 -11.55 -17.29
C VAL A 111 -3.65 -10.15 -17.04
N ARG A 112 -3.07 -9.49 -18.06
CA ARG A 112 -2.58 -8.10 -17.92
C ARG A 112 -3.72 -7.10 -17.68
N ASN A 113 -4.83 -7.24 -18.37
CA ASN A 113 -6.00 -6.39 -18.18
C ASN A 113 -6.63 -6.59 -16.80
N LEU A 114 -6.75 -7.85 -16.34
CA LEU A 114 -7.20 -8.16 -15.00
C LEU A 114 -6.25 -7.56 -13.94
N LYS A 115 -4.94 -7.70 -14.12
CA LYS A 115 -3.95 -7.06 -13.24
C LYS A 115 -4.12 -5.54 -13.21
N LYS A 116 -4.26 -4.88 -14.36
CA LYS A 116 -4.53 -3.43 -14.42
C LYS A 116 -5.86 -3.05 -13.78
N GLN A 117 -6.92 -3.82 -13.98
CA GLN A 117 -8.22 -3.58 -13.32
C GLN A 117 -8.12 -3.72 -11.80
N VAL A 118 -7.39 -4.72 -11.32
CA VAL A 118 -7.12 -4.88 -9.88
C VAL A 118 -6.24 -3.75 -9.34
N GLU A 119 -5.24 -3.29 -10.10
CA GLU A 119 -4.45 -2.09 -9.76
C GLU A 119 -5.33 -0.84 -9.67
N ILE A 120 -6.21 -0.60 -10.63
CA ILE A 120 -7.15 0.53 -10.64
C ILE A 120 -8.15 0.43 -9.48
N LEU A 121 -8.61 -0.77 -9.16
CA LEU A 121 -9.51 -1.04 -8.02
C LEU A 121 -8.78 -0.98 -6.68
N SER A 122 -7.46 -1.24 -6.67
CA SER A 122 -6.64 -1.21 -5.46
C SER A 122 -6.22 0.20 -5.06
N SER A 123 -6.16 1.17 -6.01
CA SER A 123 -5.73 2.54 -5.72
C SER A 123 -6.04 3.52 -6.85
N PRO A 124 -7.09 4.32 -6.75
CA PRO A 124 -7.30 5.46 -7.65
C PRO A 124 -6.25 6.58 -7.50
N GLU A 125 -5.32 6.47 -6.55
CA GLU A 125 -4.43 7.55 -6.12
C GLU A 125 -2.93 7.31 -6.36
N ASP A 126 -2.52 6.28 -7.11
CA ASP A 126 -1.09 5.92 -7.29
C ASP A 126 -0.26 6.90 -8.15
N ALA A 127 -0.83 8.00 -8.61
CA ALA A 127 -0.10 9.05 -9.31
C ALA A 127 0.43 10.11 -8.32
N GLY A 128 1.46 9.78 -7.52
CA GLY A 128 2.19 10.77 -6.74
C GLY A 128 2.36 10.42 -5.26
N PHE A 129 2.81 9.20 -4.93
CA PHE A 129 3.21 8.85 -3.56
C PHE A 129 4.53 9.50 -3.21
N GLU A 130 4.49 10.72 -2.71
CA GLU A 130 5.62 11.33 -2.05
C GLU A 130 5.32 11.41 -0.55
N ILE A 131 6.05 10.63 0.27
CA ILE A 131 5.99 10.80 1.72
C ILE A 131 6.81 12.03 2.06
N ILE A 132 6.12 13.07 2.51
CA ILE A 132 6.72 14.36 2.83
C ILE A 132 7.11 14.38 4.31
N GLY A 133 8.36 14.70 4.61
CA GLY A 133 8.88 14.86 5.96
C GLY A 133 10.37 15.09 5.97
N GLU A 134 10.82 16.08 6.69
CA GLU A 134 12.23 16.44 6.88
C GLU A 134 12.69 16.29 8.33
N SER A 135 11.75 16.06 9.25
CA SER A 135 12.06 15.86 10.66
C SER A 135 12.94 14.63 10.91
N GLU A 136 13.80 14.68 11.90
CA GLU A 136 14.70 13.58 12.26
C GLU A 136 13.96 12.24 12.48
N PRO A 137 12.81 12.19 13.18
CA PRO A 137 12.04 10.95 13.30
C PRO A 137 11.57 10.40 11.97
N MET A 138 11.15 11.25 11.02
CA MET A 138 10.72 10.80 9.68
C MET A 138 11.90 10.33 8.84
N GLN A 139 13.06 10.98 8.93
CA GLN A 139 14.28 10.54 8.25
C GLN A 139 14.75 9.17 8.73
N ALA A 140 14.60 8.86 10.02
CA ALA A 140 14.86 7.52 10.56
C ALA A 140 13.93 6.45 9.95
N ILE A 141 12.64 6.78 9.75
CA ILE A 141 11.67 5.91 9.05
C ILE A 141 12.13 5.69 7.60
N PHE A 142 12.48 6.73 6.86
CA PHE A 142 12.93 6.61 5.45
C PHE A 142 14.19 5.76 5.34
N ALA A 143 15.17 5.96 6.23
CA ALA A 143 16.36 5.12 6.27
C ALA A 143 16.06 3.65 6.55
N THR A 144 15.04 3.37 7.38
CA THR A 144 14.61 2.00 7.67
C THR A 144 13.88 1.41 6.47
N VAL A 145 12.99 2.15 5.82
CA VAL A 145 12.30 1.73 4.58
C VAL A 145 13.33 1.38 3.49
N ASP A 146 14.38 2.20 3.32
CA ASP A 146 15.46 1.94 2.34
C ASP A 146 16.24 0.64 2.65
N LYS A 147 16.50 0.33 3.93
CA LYS A 147 17.14 -0.94 4.33
C LYS A 147 16.28 -2.16 4.04
N LEU A 148 14.94 -2.00 4.02
CA LEU A 148 13.98 -3.08 3.84
C LEU A 148 13.61 -3.35 2.38
N LYS A 149 14.10 -2.54 1.43
CA LYS A 149 13.76 -2.61 0.01
C LYS A 149 14.01 -3.98 -0.65
N ASN A 150 15.04 -4.71 -0.20
CA ASN A 150 15.41 -6.01 -0.78
C ASN A 150 14.98 -7.19 0.10
N THR A 151 14.03 -7.02 1.01
CA THR A 151 13.60 -8.07 1.93
C THR A 151 12.13 -8.40 1.75
N ASP A 152 11.78 -9.66 1.99
CA ASP A 152 10.40 -10.17 2.08
C ASP A 152 9.93 -10.29 3.54
N ALA A 153 10.61 -9.60 4.47
CA ALA A 153 10.24 -9.63 5.89
C ALA A 153 8.83 -9.09 6.11
N ASN A 154 8.11 -9.68 7.06
CA ASN A 154 6.86 -9.13 7.55
C ASN A 154 7.11 -7.86 8.34
N ILE A 155 6.28 -6.85 8.15
CA ILE A 155 6.45 -5.53 8.76
C ILE A 155 5.18 -5.16 9.50
N LEU A 156 5.34 -4.72 10.75
CA LEU A 156 4.27 -4.15 11.57
C LEU A 156 4.49 -2.65 11.70
N ILE A 157 3.51 -1.86 11.24
CA ILE A 157 3.54 -0.40 11.30
C ILE A 157 2.63 0.07 12.43
N LEU A 158 3.21 0.74 13.42
CA LEU A 158 2.49 1.30 14.56
C LEU A 158 2.42 2.83 14.42
N GLY A 159 1.30 3.40 14.82
CA GLY A 159 1.14 4.86 14.83
C GLY A 159 -0.32 5.28 14.92
N GLU A 160 -0.55 6.48 15.41
CA GLU A 160 -1.89 7.04 15.57
C GLU A 160 -2.67 7.12 14.25
N ASN A 161 -3.99 7.28 14.35
CA ASN A 161 -4.82 7.47 13.16
C ASN A 161 -4.43 8.74 12.40
N GLY A 162 -4.35 8.63 11.06
CA GLY A 162 -4.02 9.75 10.20
C GLY A 162 -2.54 10.11 10.14
N THR A 163 -1.62 9.29 10.66
CA THR A 163 -0.16 9.52 10.58
C THR A 163 0.44 9.17 9.23
N GLY A 164 -0.28 8.42 8.36
CA GLY A 164 0.19 8.00 7.04
C GLY A 164 0.76 6.58 7.01
N LYS A 165 0.26 5.66 7.83
CA LYS A 165 0.67 4.24 7.85
C LYS A 165 0.53 3.56 6.49
N ASP A 166 -0.54 3.83 5.77
CA ASP A 166 -0.81 3.35 4.42
C ASP A 166 0.22 3.86 3.40
N LEU A 167 0.64 5.13 3.49
CA LEU A 167 1.68 5.69 2.62
C LEU A 167 3.03 5.00 2.84
N VAL A 168 3.38 4.71 4.10
CA VAL A 168 4.61 3.97 4.43
C VAL A 168 4.53 2.53 3.92
N ALA A 169 3.37 1.86 4.06
CA ALA A 169 3.16 0.51 3.51
C ALA A 169 3.32 0.48 1.99
N ARG A 170 2.80 1.48 1.27
CA ARG A 170 2.98 1.62 -0.18
C ARG A 170 4.43 1.92 -0.57
N ALA A 171 5.13 2.77 0.18
CA ALA A 171 6.56 3.03 -0.06
C ALA A 171 7.40 1.76 0.09
N LEU A 172 7.13 0.94 1.11
CA LEU A 172 7.75 -0.36 1.32
C LEU A 172 7.46 -1.32 0.16
N TYR A 173 6.26 -1.30 -0.39
CA TYR A 173 5.90 -2.09 -1.56
C TYR A 173 6.62 -1.61 -2.82
N HIS A 174 6.55 -0.32 -3.15
CA HIS A 174 7.16 0.25 -4.37
C HIS A 174 8.68 0.08 -4.41
N GLN A 175 9.35 0.06 -3.26
CA GLN A 175 10.79 -0.17 -3.16
C GLN A 175 11.17 -1.66 -3.06
N SER A 176 10.21 -2.58 -3.11
CA SER A 176 10.46 -4.02 -2.95
C SER A 176 10.66 -4.75 -4.27
N PRO A 177 11.24 -5.97 -4.25
CA PRO A 177 11.31 -6.83 -5.43
C PRO A 177 9.93 -7.21 -5.98
N ARG A 178 8.86 -7.06 -5.18
CA ARG A 178 7.48 -7.37 -5.57
C ARG A 178 6.71 -6.14 -6.08
N SER A 179 7.38 -5.01 -6.34
CA SER A 179 6.75 -3.76 -6.82
C SER A 179 6.03 -3.89 -8.17
N GLY A 180 6.41 -4.88 -8.99
CA GLY A 180 5.71 -5.21 -10.25
C GLY A 180 4.51 -6.15 -10.10
N ASN A 181 4.20 -6.63 -8.89
CA ASN A 181 3.10 -7.54 -8.60
C ASN A 181 1.96 -6.79 -7.91
N LEU A 182 0.90 -7.50 -7.47
CA LEU A 182 -0.25 -6.86 -6.85
C LEU A 182 0.04 -6.38 -5.42
N PHE A 183 -0.47 -5.20 -5.09
CA PHE A 183 -0.62 -4.71 -3.72
C PHE A 183 -2.09 -4.76 -3.34
N VAL A 184 -2.42 -5.64 -2.40
CA VAL A 184 -3.81 -5.83 -1.95
C VAL A 184 -3.95 -5.27 -0.54
N GLY A 185 -4.62 -4.12 -0.41
CA GLY A 185 -4.93 -3.50 0.88
C GLY A 185 -6.30 -3.95 1.42
N ILE A 186 -6.35 -4.19 2.72
CA ILE A 186 -7.58 -4.51 3.46
C ILE A 186 -7.57 -3.68 4.73
N ASP A 187 -8.58 -2.84 4.89
CA ASP A 187 -8.91 -2.23 6.18
C ASP A 187 -9.82 -3.18 6.94
N VAL A 188 -9.26 -3.81 7.97
CA VAL A 188 -9.96 -4.78 8.82
C VAL A 188 -11.14 -4.14 9.55
N GLY A 189 -11.01 -2.87 9.93
CA GLY A 189 -12.06 -2.12 10.63
C GLY A 189 -13.27 -1.78 9.75
N SER A 190 -13.10 -1.77 8.42
CA SER A 190 -14.15 -1.42 7.47
C SER A 190 -15.05 -2.60 7.08
N ILE A 191 -14.61 -3.85 7.32
CA ILE A 191 -15.33 -5.06 6.92
C ILE A 191 -16.09 -5.62 8.13
N PRO A 192 -17.42 -5.87 8.02
CA PRO A 192 -18.16 -6.55 9.06
C PRO A 192 -17.53 -7.90 9.40
N GLU A 193 -17.41 -8.22 10.70
CA GLU A 193 -16.74 -9.44 11.18
C GLU A 193 -17.24 -10.72 10.49
N GLN A 194 -18.55 -10.81 10.24
CA GLN A 194 -19.19 -11.96 9.59
C GLN A 194 -18.73 -12.17 8.13
N LEU A 195 -18.32 -11.09 7.45
CA LEU A 195 -17.88 -11.14 6.05
C LEU A 195 -16.35 -11.23 5.93
N PHE A 196 -15.63 -10.91 7.00
CA PHE A 196 -14.18 -10.81 6.96
C PHE A 196 -13.51 -12.12 6.54
N GLU A 197 -14.00 -13.25 7.06
CA GLU A 197 -13.48 -14.57 6.69
C GLU A 197 -13.66 -14.85 5.21
N SER A 198 -14.85 -14.59 4.65
CA SER A 198 -15.15 -14.79 3.24
C SER A 198 -14.39 -13.85 2.31
N GLU A 199 -14.13 -12.61 2.75
CA GLU A 199 -13.32 -11.67 1.98
C GLU A 199 -11.82 -12.04 2.01
N LEU A 200 -11.29 -12.48 3.15
CA LEU A 200 -9.87 -12.78 3.30
C LEU A 200 -9.49 -14.12 2.66
N PHE A 201 -10.26 -15.18 2.91
CA PHE A 201 -9.96 -16.55 2.46
C PHE A 201 -10.72 -16.99 1.22
N GLY A 202 -11.80 -16.28 0.86
CA GLY A 202 -12.67 -16.66 -0.25
C GLY A 202 -13.66 -17.79 0.09
N TYR A 203 -14.49 -18.14 -0.86
CA TYR A 203 -15.51 -19.17 -0.69
C TYR A 203 -15.82 -19.92 -1.99
N GLU A 204 -16.23 -21.18 -1.85
CA GLU A 204 -16.75 -22.00 -2.93
C GLU A 204 -18.25 -21.78 -3.13
N LYS A 205 -18.75 -22.14 -4.31
CA LYS A 205 -20.17 -22.13 -4.59
C LYS A 205 -20.92 -23.02 -3.58
N GLY A 206 -21.94 -22.47 -2.91
CA GLY A 206 -22.74 -23.18 -1.92
C GLY A 206 -22.18 -23.17 -0.49
N ALA A 207 -21.09 -22.46 -0.22
CA ALA A 207 -20.52 -22.34 1.12
C ALA A 207 -21.49 -21.72 2.14
N PHE A 208 -22.40 -20.87 1.70
CA PHE A 208 -23.51 -20.28 2.46
C PHE A 208 -24.68 -19.94 1.53
N THR A 209 -25.83 -19.57 2.07
CA THR A 209 -27.11 -19.42 1.35
C THR A 209 -27.03 -18.54 0.09
N ASP A 210 -26.20 -17.50 0.10
CA ASP A 210 -26.04 -16.56 -1.01
C ASP A 210 -24.79 -16.80 -1.88
N ALA A 211 -24.01 -17.84 -1.60
CA ALA A 211 -22.82 -18.20 -2.37
C ALA A 211 -23.18 -18.84 -3.73
N ARG A 212 -23.75 -18.06 -4.65
CA ARG A 212 -24.18 -18.52 -5.99
C ARG A 212 -23.02 -18.84 -6.93
N LYS A 213 -21.87 -18.19 -6.72
CA LYS A 213 -20.62 -18.39 -7.47
C LYS A 213 -19.47 -18.49 -6.47
N GLU A 214 -18.39 -19.13 -6.86
CA GLU A 214 -17.14 -19.07 -6.11
C GLU A 214 -16.52 -17.66 -6.16
N LYS A 215 -15.77 -17.29 -5.12
CA LYS A 215 -15.02 -16.03 -5.05
C LYS A 215 -13.66 -16.29 -4.44
N PRO A 216 -12.54 -15.95 -5.12
CA PRO A 216 -11.22 -16.02 -4.53
C PRO A 216 -11.09 -15.01 -3.38
N GLY A 217 -10.35 -15.39 -2.34
CA GLY A 217 -10.06 -14.53 -1.21
C GLY A 217 -8.94 -13.53 -1.50
N ARG A 218 -8.87 -12.47 -0.70
CA ARG A 218 -7.82 -11.44 -0.84
C ARG A 218 -6.41 -12.01 -0.66
N MET A 219 -6.21 -13.02 0.19
CA MET A 219 -4.91 -13.70 0.34
C MET A 219 -4.51 -14.47 -0.92
N GLU A 220 -5.47 -15.10 -1.59
CA GLU A 220 -5.25 -15.79 -2.85
C GLU A 220 -4.89 -14.79 -3.96
N VAL A 221 -5.64 -13.69 -4.07
CA VAL A 221 -5.38 -12.61 -5.04
C VAL A 221 -4.02 -11.94 -4.81
N ALA A 222 -3.59 -11.79 -3.54
CA ALA A 222 -2.31 -11.21 -3.19
C ALA A 222 -1.12 -12.15 -3.40
N SER A 223 -1.35 -13.42 -3.80
CA SER A 223 -0.28 -14.39 -3.98
C SER A 223 0.70 -13.96 -5.08
N GLY A 224 1.98 -14.06 -4.82
CA GLY A 224 3.08 -13.49 -5.62
C GLY A 224 3.36 -12.01 -5.35
N GLY A 225 2.48 -11.30 -4.61
CA GLY A 225 2.55 -9.86 -4.34
C GLY A 225 2.67 -9.52 -2.85
N THR A 226 2.05 -8.39 -2.48
CA THR A 226 2.05 -7.86 -1.11
C THR A 226 0.61 -7.73 -0.58
N LEU A 227 0.37 -8.25 0.61
CA LEU A 227 -0.87 -8.06 1.36
C LEU A 227 -0.65 -7.02 2.45
N PHE A 228 -1.47 -5.99 2.46
CA PHE A 228 -1.49 -4.96 3.50
C PHE A 228 -2.77 -5.09 4.33
N LEU A 229 -2.62 -5.34 5.63
CA LEU A 229 -3.72 -5.41 6.60
C LEU A 229 -3.67 -4.18 7.50
N ASP A 230 -4.57 -3.23 7.28
CA ASP A 230 -4.70 -2.07 8.16
C ASP A 230 -5.65 -2.39 9.32
N GLU A 231 -5.39 -1.78 10.47
CA GLU A 231 -6.14 -1.96 11.73
C GLU A 231 -6.18 -3.42 12.21
N ILE A 232 -5.02 -4.14 12.10
CA ILE A 232 -4.91 -5.56 12.48
C ILE A 232 -5.32 -5.85 13.94
N GLY A 233 -5.21 -4.84 14.83
CA GLY A 233 -5.63 -4.94 16.23
C GLY A 233 -7.12 -5.18 16.43
N ASN A 234 -7.95 -4.94 15.41
CA ASN A 234 -9.40 -5.11 15.47
C ASN A 234 -9.86 -6.54 15.12
N LEU A 235 -8.94 -7.46 14.81
CA LEU A 235 -9.29 -8.86 14.53
C LEU A 235 -9.80 -9.58 15.77
N SER A 236 -10.89 -10.34 15.63
CA SER A 236 -11.34 -11.27 16.66
C SER A 236 -10.34 -12.42 16.85
N LEU A 237 -10.28 -13.00 18.07
CA LEU A 237 -9.37 -14.10 18.39
C LEU A 237 -9.52 -15.31 17.45
N SER A 238 -10.74 -15.59 16.98
CA SER A 238 -11.01 -16.65 16.01
C SER A 238 -10.35 -16.38 14.66
N MET A 239 -10.40 -15.14 14.17
CA MET A 239 -9.77 -14.73 12.92
C MET A 239 -8.25 -14.66 13.04
N GLN A 240 -7.74 -14.23 14.19
CA GLN A 240 -6.31 -14.28 14.49
C GLN A 240 -5.74 -15.68 14.37
N ALA A 241 -6.44 -16.71 14.90
CA ALA A 241 -6.02 -18.11 14.81
C ALA A 241 -6.00 -18.63 13.36
N LYS A 242 -7.02 -18.26 12.54
CA LYS A 242 -7.07 -18.63 11.13
C LYS A 242 -5.96 -17.95 10.31
N LEU A 243 -5.73 -16.66 10.56
CA LEU A 243 -4.65 -15.90 9.93
C LEU A 243 -3.28 -16.50 10.27
N LEU A 244 -3.03 -16.81 11.53
CA LEU A 244 -1.80 -17.48 11.96
C LEU A 244 -1.57 -18.78 11.19
N THR A 245 -2.59 -19.64 11.13
CA THR A 245 -2.52 -20.92 10.41
C THR A 245 -2.17 -20.74 8.94
N ALA A 246 -2.78 -19.73 8.28
CA ALA A 246 -2.51 -19.42 6.88
C ALA A 246 -1.05 -18.93 6.67
N LEU A 247 -0.54 -18.10 7.58
CA LEU A 247 0.82 -17.57 7.50
C LEU A 247 1.90 -18.63 7.82
N GLU A 248 1.63 -19.57 8.74
CA GLU A 248 2.55 -20.64 9.08
C GLU A 248 2.64 -21.68 7.98
N LYS A 249 1.48 -22.14 7.49
CA LYS A 249 1.41 -23.19 6.47
C LYS A 249 1.65 -22.68 5.05
N ARG A 250 1.64 -21.36 4.85
CA ARG A 250 1.68 -20.70 3.53
C ARG A 250 0.60 -21.24 2.58
N GLN A 251 -0.57 -21.49 3.14
CA GLN A 251 -1.73 -21.98 2.37
C GLN A 251 -3.03 -21.53 3.03
N ILE A 252 -4.06 -21.39 2.23
CA ILE A 252 -5.42 -21.08 2.66
C ILE A 252 -6.39 -22.17 2.22
N THR A 253 -7.55 -22.21 2.86
CA THR A 253 -8.67 -23.03 2.41
C THR A 253 -9.88 -22.13 2.29
N ARG A 254 -10.54 -22.11 1.13
CA ARG A 254 -11.77 -21.34 0.92
C ARG A 254 -12.89 -21.90 1.81
N LEU A 255 -13.83 -21.05 2.20
CA LEU A 255 -15.02 -21.50 2.93
C LEU A 255 -15.78 -22.52 2.07
N GLY A 256 -16.15 -23.64 2.69
CA GLY A 256 -16.82 -24.75 1.99
C GLY A 256 -15.90 -25.65 1.17
N ALA A 257 -14.59 -25.33 1.04
CA ALA A 257 -13.62 -26.19 0.39
C ALA A 257 -12.89 -27.10 1.37
N THR A 258 -12.32 -28.20 0.87
CA THR A 258 -11.46 -29.13 1.63
C THR A 258 -10.00 -29.07 1.16
N GLN A 259 -9.75 -28.58 -0.04
CA GLN A 259 -8.41 -28.54 -0.61
C GLN A 259 -7.71 -27.22 -0.24
N PRO A 260 -6.46 -27.29 0.29
CA PRO A 260 -5.67 -26.10 0.55
C PRO A 260 -5.08 -25.54 -0.74
N ILE A 261 -5.03 -24.21 -0.83
CA ILE A 261 -4.43 -23.46 -1.91
C ILE A 261 -3.13 -22.83 -1.40
N PRO A 262 -1.97 -23.11 -2.01
CA PRO A 262 -0.70 -22.50 -1.62
C PRO A 262 -0.71 -21.01 -1.93
N ILE A 263 -0.12 -20.21 -1.01
CA ILE A 263 0.04 -18.76 -1.15
C ILE A 263 1.49 -18.34 -0.88
N ASP A 264 1.96 -17.36 -1.64
CA ASP A 264 3.25 -16.71 -1.41
C ASP A 264 3.03 -15.19 -1.32
N ILE A 265 2.92 -14.67 -0.12
CA ILE A 265 2.63 -13.26 0.14
C ILE A 265 3.72 -12.62 0.99
N ARG A 266 4.09 -11.36 0.65
CA ARG A 266 4.76 -10.45 1.58
C ARG A 266 3.69 -9.75 2.41
N LEU A 267 3.80 -9.81 3.74
CA LEU A 267 2.80 -9.25 4.64
C LEU A 267 3.29 -7.93 5.25
N ILE A 268 2.45 -6.90 5.16
CA ILE A 268 2.60 -5.63 5.88
C ILE A 268 1.33 -5.44 6.71
N CYS A 269 1.47 -5.23 8.02
CA CYS A 269 0.36 -4.96 8.92
C CYS A 269 0.48 -3.55 9.48
N ALA A 270 -0.66 -2.92 9.78
CA ALA A 270 -0.67 -1.64 10.47
C ALA A 270 -1.74 -1.63 11.58
N THR A 271 -1.50 -0.84 12.63
CA THR A 271 -2.48 -0.61 13.68
C THR A 271 -2.23 0.72 14.40
N ASN A 272 -3.30 1.30 14.94
CA ASN A 272 -3.26 2.51 15.78
C ASN A 272 -3.31 2.20 17.28
N VAL A 273 -3.62 0.95 17.64
CA VAL A 273 -3.70 0.52 19.04
C VAL A 273 -2.37 -0.04 19.52
N ASN A 274 -2.14 0.04 20.83
CA ASN A 274 -0.97 -0.60 21.45
C ASN A 274 -1.17 -2.12 21.46
N ILE A 275 -0.62 -2.79 20.43
CA ILE A 275 -0.80 -4.23 20.24
C ILE A 275 -0.18 -5.05 21.39
N HIS A 276 0.88 -4.56 22.02
CA HIS A 276 1.51 -5.20 23.18
C HIS A 276 0.58 -5.18 24.39
N HIS A 277 -0.20 -4.12 24.57
CA HIS A 277 -1.23 -4.03 25.60
C HIS A 277 -2.36 -5.03 25.33
N LEU A 278 -2.83 -5.15 24.08
CA LEU A 278 -3.84 -6.14 23.70
C LEU A 278 -3.38 -7.58 23.96
N VAL A 279 -2.08 -7.86 23.77
CA VAL A 279 -1.50 -9.17 24.12
C VAL A 279 -1.53 -9.39 25.63
N ALA A 280 -1.17 -8.39 26.43
CA ALA A 280 -1.22 -8.48 27.89
C ALA A 280 -2.65 -8.68 28.42
N GLU A 281 -3.65 -8.10 27.76
CA GLU A 281 -5.08 -8.30 28.07
C GLU A 281 -5.66 -9.62 27.53
N GLY A 282 -4.91 -10.38 26.74
CA GLY A 282 -5.38 -11.61 26.10
C GLY A 282 -6.36 -11.43 24.96
N THR A 283 -6.54 -10.21 24.45
CA THR A 283 -7.41 -9.88 23.30
C THR A 283 -6.68 -9.99 21.96
N PHE A 284 -5.33 -10.03 21.97
CA PHE A 284 -4.51 -10.35 20.82
C PHE A 284 -3.55 -11.50 21.14
N ARG A 285 -3.40 -12.44 20.19
CA ARG A 285 -2.57 -13.64 20.38
C ARG A 285 -1.09 -13.30 20.24
N GLN A 286 -0.28 -13.72 21.19
CA GLN A 286 1.16 -13.51 21.18
C GLN A 286 1.87 -14.24 20.03
N ASP A 287 1.41 -15.45 19.68
CA ASP A 287 1.97 -16.24 18.58
C ASP A 287 1.77 -15.56 17.22
N LEU A 288 0.59 -14.97 16.98
CA LEU A 288 0.34 -14.16 15.78
C LEU A 288 1.24 -12.92 15.76
N LEU A 289 1.37 -12.21 16.88
CA LEU A 289 2.24 -11.03 16.96
C LEU A 289 3.68 -11.40 16.54
N TYR A 290 4.26 -12.47 17.06
CA TYR A 290 5.60 -12.91 16.65
C TYR A 290 5.70 -13.24 15.15
N ARG A 291 4.61 -13.74 14.55
CA ARG A 291 4.61 -14.09 13.14
C ARG A 291 4.52 -12.88 12.20
N ILE A 292 3.80 -11.82 12.59
CA ILE A 292 3.60 -10.61 11.78
C ILE A 292 4.65 -9.52 12.07
N ASN A 293 5.28 -9.54 13.24
CA ASN A 293 6.22 -8.52 13.72
C ASN A 293 7.68 -9.00 13.59
N THR A 294 8.15 -9.18 12.34
CA THR A 294 9.59 -9.39 12.11
C THR A 294 10.35 -8.06 12.23
N ILE A 295 9.76 -6.99 11.72
CA ILE A 295 10.27 -5.62 11.80
C ILE A 295 9.12 -4.71 12.25
N GLU A 296 9.38 -3.88 13.27
CA GLU A 296 8.43 -2.91 13.79
C GLU A 296 8.84 -1.49 13.39
N LEU A 297 7.89 -0.74 12.84
CA LEU A 297 8.07 0.66 12.44
C LEU A 297 7.07 1.53 13.21
N HIS A 298 7.59 2.46 14.01
CA HIS A 298 6.77 3.42 14.74
C HIS A 298 6.71 4.75 13.99
N ILE A 299 5.54 5.09 13.46
CA ILE A 299 5.33 6.39 12.82
C ILE A 299 4.97 7.41 13.88
N PRO A 300 5.79 8.47 14.07
CA PRO A 300 5.54 9.48 15.09
C PRO A 300 4.26 10.27 14.76
N PRO A 301 3.50 10.72 15.75
CA PRO A 301 2.38 11.62 15.53
C PRO A 301 2.89 12.99 15.04
N LEU A 302 2.03 13.75 14.35
CA LEU A 302 2.41 15.00 13.69
C LEU A 302 2.99 16.06 14.66
N ARG A 303 2.53 16.10 15.90
CA ARG A 303 3.05 16.96 16.97
C ARG A 303 4.53 16.70 17.34
N GLU A 304 5.05 15.52 17.01
CA GLU A 304 6.45 15.12 17.25
C GLU A 304 7.34 15.27 16.02
N ARG A 305 6.79 15.76 14.89
CA ARG A 305 7.51 15.96 13.63
C ARG A 305 7.98 17.40 13.41
N GLY A 306 7.95 18.24 14.46
CA GLY A 306 8.46 19.61 14.40
C GLY A 306 7.92 20.41 13.22
N ASN A 307 8.80 20.82 12.31
CA ASN A 307 8.43 21.70 11.19
C ASN A 307 7.71 20.99 10.03
N ASP A 308 7.59 19.67 10.04
CA ASP A 308 6.86 18.94 8.99
C ASP A 308 5.39 19.37 8.89
N VAL A 309 4.80 19.88 9.99
CA VAL A 309 3.45 20.48 9.99
C VAL A 309 3.34 21.57 8.92
N ILE A 310 4.31 22.46 8.86
CA ILE A 310 4.29 23.60 7.90
C ILE A 310 4.58 23.10 6.49
N LEU A 311 5.54 22.20 6.33
CA LEU A 311 5.90 21.59 5.05
C LEU A 311 4.67 20.89 4.42
N LEU A 312 3.97 20.08 5.21
CA LEU A 312 2.75 19.39 4.79
C LEU A 312 1.62 20.38 4.50
N ALA A 313 1.46 21.44 5.31
CA ALA A 313 0.43 22.46 5.09
C ALA A 313 0.65 23.21 3.77
N GLU A 314 1.88 23.55 3.42
CA GLU A 314 2.23 24.20 2.16
C GLU A 314 2.02 23.27 0.95
N HIS A 315 2.37 22.00 1.10
CA HIS A 315 2.07 20.99 0.09
C HIS A 315 0.56 20.86 -0.17
N PHE A 316 -0.25 20.71 0.87
CA PHE A 316 -1.71 20.61 0.74
C PHE A 316 -2.32 21.92 0.21
N LEU A 317 -1.81 23.08 0.61
CA LEU A 317 -2.23 24.36 0.05
C LEU A 317 -2.03 24.38 -1.48
N SER A 318 -0.84 24.02 -1.95
CA SER A 318 -0.53 23.98 -3.37
C SER A 318 -1.45 23.01 -4.13
N LYS A 319 -1.66 21.81 -3.57
CA LYS A 319 -2.55 20.77 -4.11
C LYS A 319 -3.99 21.28 -4.25
N TYR A 320 -4.55 21.87 -3.19
CA TYR A 320 -5.94 22.30 -3.15
C TYR A 320 -6.17 23.63 -3.87
N ALA A 321 -5.23 24.58 -3.84
CA ALA A 321 -5.30 25.81 -4.64
C ALA A 321 -5.42 25.46 -6.12
N ARG A 322 -4.64 24.49 -6.62
CA ARG A 322 -4.76 24.00 -8.00
C ARG A 322 -6.10 23.30 -8.26
N LYS A 323 -6.53 22.40 -7.36
CA LYS A 323 -7.80 21.66 -7.48
C LYS A 323 -9.00 22.58 -7.57
N TYR A 324 -9.05 23.62 -6.73
CA TYR A 324 -10.18 24.57 -6.63
C TYR A 324 -9.98 25.87 -7.43
N LYS A 325 -8.87 25.97 -8.20
CA LYS A 325 -8.53 27.13 -9.05
C LYS A 325 -8.53 28.44 -8.24
N LYS A 326 -7.99 28.41 -7.02
CA LYS A 326 -7.83 29.58 -6.15
C LYS A 326 -6.42 30.17 -6.33
N ASP A 327 -6.33 31.50 -6.41
CA ASP A 327 -5.05 32.23 -6.47
C ASP A 327 -4.55 32.52 -5.04
N LEU A 328 -4.01 31.50 -4.38
CA LEU A 328 -3.47 31.58 -3.04
C LEU A 328 -1.94 31.59 -3.07
N LYS A 329 -1.32 32.61 -2.51
CA LYS A 329 0.13 32.81 -2.48
C LYS A 329 0.84 32.06 -1.35
N GLY A 330 0.11 31.70 -0.28
CA GLY A 330 0.71 31.01 0.85
C GLY A 330 -0.10 31.14 2.14
N ILE A 331 0.51 30.68 3.24
CA ILE A 331 0.02 30.84 4.62
C ILE A 331 0.81 31.98 5.26
N ASN A 332 0.14 32.95 5.85
CA ASN A 332 0.83 34.04 6.53
C ASN A 332 1.56 33.54 7.81
N ARG A 333 2.44 34.39 8.38
CA ARG A 333 3.28 34.02 9.53
C ARG A 333 2.44 33.57 10.75
N ASP A 334 1.39 34.30 11.03
CA ASP A 334 0.53 34.01 12.19
C ASP A 334 -0.29 32.73 11.99
N GLY A 335 -0.73 32.47 10.75
CA GLY A 335 -1.34 31.20 10.34
C GLY A 335 -0.39 30.03 10.54
N LYS A 336 0.88 30.16 10.11
CA LYS A 336 1.91 29.13 10.34
C LYS A 336 2.13 28.86 11.82
N ASN A 337 2.21 29.93 12.64
CA ASN A 337 2.36 29.81 14.09
C ASN A 337 1.16 29.07 14.71
N LYS A 338 -0.06 29.38 14.28
CA LYS A 338 -1.27 28.68 14.74
C LYS A 338 -1.23 27.20 14.40
N LEU A 339 -0.86 26.83 13.18
CA LEU A 339 -0.75 25.44 12.74
C LEU A 339 0.33 24.69 13.52
N HIS A 340 1.49 25.33 13.75
CA HIS A 340 2.63 24.73 14.48
C HIS A 340 2.29 24.43 15.95
N ASN A 341 1.52 25.31 16.60
CA ASN A 341 1.20 25.20 18.02
C ASN A 341 0.00 24.28 18.31
N TYR A 342 -0.69 23.79 17.30
CA TYR A 342 -1.83 22.89 17.47
C TYR A 342 -1.38 21.43 17.58
N ALA A 343 -2.02 20.65 18.43
CA ALA A 343 -1.60 19.28 18.78
C ALA A 343 -1.93 18.21 17.71
N TRP A 344 -2.77 18.52 16.75
CA TRP A 344 -3.17 17.64 15.64
C TRP A 344 -3.60 16.22 16.08
N PRO A 345 -4.65 16.06 16.89
CA PRO A 345 -5.10 14.75 17.35
C PRO A 345 -5.49 13.81 16.20
N GLY A 346 -5.92 14.33 15.05
CA GLY A 346 -6.17 13.56 13.81
C GLY A 346 -4.98 13.56 12.84
N ASN A 347 -3.81 14.01 13.31
CA ASN A 347 -2.54 13.99 12.58
C ASN A 347 -2.63 14.61 11.17
N VAL A 348 -1.98 14.00 10.16
CA VAL A 348 -1.90 14.52 8.78
C VAL A 348 -3.28 14.56 8.13
N ARG A 349 -4.18 13.61 8.45
CA ARG A 349 -5.55 13.60 7.90
C ARG A 349 -6.35 14.82 8.36
N GLU A 350 -6.22 15.21 9.62
CA GLU A 350 -6.85 16.43 10.15
C GLU A 350 -6.25 17.69 9.54
N LEU A 351 -4.90 17.78 9.44
CA LEU A 351 -4.21 18.88 8.79
C LEU A 351 -4.69 19.04 7.34
N GLN A 352 -4.72 17.95 6.59
CA GLN A 352 -5.19 17.94 5.20
C GLN A 352 -6.61 18.52 5.07
N HIS A 353 -7.56 18.08 5.91
CA HIS A 353 -8.92 18.59 5.90
C HIS A 353 -9.01 20.06 6.36
N ALA A 354 -8.19 20.47 7.33
CA ALA A 354 -8.13 21.85 7.78
C ALA A 354 -7.65 22.80 6.67
N ILE A 355 -6.59 22.42 5.94
CA ILE A 355 -6.08 23.19 4.82
C ILE A 355 -7.08 23.20 3.65
N GLU A 356 -7.68 22.05 3.29
CA GLU A 356 -8.67 21.99 2.21
C GLU A 356 -9.85 22.93 2.50
N ARG A 357 -10.37 22.90 3.73
CA ARG A 357 -11.44 23.79 4.17
C ARG A 357 -11.03 25.26 4.10
N ALA A 358 -9.83 25.59 4.60
CA ALA A 358 -9.32 26.96 4.56
C ALA A 358 -9.18 27.47 3.12
N VAL A 359 -8.69 26.64 2.20
CA VAL A 359 -8.61 26.99 0.77
C VAL A 359 -9.99 27.25 0.16
N ILE A 360 -10.97 26.40 0.46
CA ILE A 360 -12.34 26.56 -0.09
C ILE A 360 -12.97 27.86 0.41
N LEU A 361 -12.86 28.16 1.70
CA LEU A 361 -13.56 29.27 2.36
C LEU A 361 -12.80 30.60 2.30
N SER A 362 -11.50 30.59 1.95
CA SER A 362 -10.72 31.82 1.89
C SER A 362 -11.20 32.77 0.81
N GLU A 363 -11.32 34.03 1.18
CA GLU A 363 -11.63 35.19 0.31
C GLU A 363 -10.40 36.02 -0.03
N SER A 364 -9.23 35.72 0.61
CA SER A 364 -7.97 36.45 0.44
C SER A 364 -6.93 35.60 -0.27
N ASN A 365 -5.87 36.25 -0.83
CA ASN A 365 -4.75 35.56 -1.48
C ASN A 365 -3.74 34.95 -0.49
N TRP A 366 -3.99 35.10 0.82
CA TRP A 366 -3.18 34.54 1.89
C TRP A 366 -4.07 33.88 2.93
N LEU A 367 -3.76 32.65 3.33
CA LEU A 367 -4.45 32.03 4.46
C LEU A 367 -3.99 32.66 5.79
N ARG A 368 -4.95 33.05 6.60
CA ARG A 368 -4.78 33.72 7.89
C ARG A 368 -5.20 32.80 9.04
N PRO A 369 -4.88 33.13 10.31
CA PRO A 369 -5.28 32.32 11.46
C PRO A 369 -6.78 32.06 11.55
N GLU A 370 -7.63 33.03 11.15
CA GLU A 370 -9.08 32.95 11.15
C GLU A 370 -9.62 31.92 10.15
N ASP A 371 -8.92 31.63 9.05
CA ASP A 371 -9.30 30.64 8.04
C ASP A 371 -9.18 29.20 8.57
N PHE A 372 -8.40 28.99 9.63
CA PHE A 372 -8.20 27.68 10.25
C PHE A 372 -9.15 27.46 11.41
N ILE A 373 -10.26 26.75 11.14
CA ILE A 373 -11.21 26.33 12.17
C ILE A 373 -10.70 25.06 12.83
N LEU A 374 -9.81 25.24 13.82
CA LEU A 374 -9.26 24.16 14.63
C LEU A 374 -10.15 23.96 15.86
N ARG A 375 -10.63 22.74 16.09
CA ARG A 375 -11.39 22.44 17.29
C ARG A 375 -10.41 22.34 18.45
N SER A 376 -10.60 23.14 19.50
CA SER A 376 -9.93 22.89 20.77
C SER A 376 -10.49 21.57 21.33
N VAL A 377 -9.86 20.47 21.00
CA VAL A 377 -10.05 19.23 21.75
C VAL A 377 -9.39 19.53 23.10
N PRO A 378 -10.11 19.50 24.24
CA PRO A 378 -9.44 19.51 25.53
C PRO A 378 -8.44 18.34 25.46
N LEU A 379 -7.15 18.63 25.65
CA LEU A 379 -6.19 17.59 25.90
C LEU A 379 -6.85 16.71 26.98
N ARG A 380 -7.17 15.45 26.67
CA ARG A 380 -7.43 14.49 27.72
C ARG A 380 -6.24 14.62 28.64
N ASP A 381 -6.49 15.12 29.85
CA ASP A 381 -5.48 15.12 30.90
C ASP A 381 -4.83 13.75 30.80
N LYS A 382 -3.49 13.73 30.76
CA LYS A 382 -2.70 12.47 30.78
C LYS A 382 -3.46 11.52 31.68
N GLU A 383 -3.75 10.29 31.18
CA GLU A 383 -4.27 9.25 32.04
C GLU A 383 -3.51 9.31 33.37
N PRO A 384 -4.20 9.23 34.52
CA PRO A 384 -3.50 9.30 35.78
C PRO A 384 -2.35 8.31 35.70
N SER A 385 -1.12 8.81 35.86
CA SER A 385 0.08 8.00 35.94
C SER A 385 -0.26 6.80 36.84
N ASP A 386 0.12 5.59 36.41
CA ASP A 386 0.04 4.33 37.23
C ASP A 386 0.86 4.43 38.52
N GLU A 387 1.31 5.61 38.86
CA GLU A 387 2.12 5.91 40.04
C GLU A 387 1.21 5.98 41.26
N LEU A 388 1.15 4.87 41.97
CA LEU A 388 0.42 4.71 43.22
C LEU A 388 1.04 5.50 44.41
N ASN A 389 2.04 6.34 44.15
CA ASN A 389 2.64 7.20 45.18
C ASN A 389 1.71 8.35 45.53
N LEU A 390 1.04 8.26 46.67
CA LEU A 390 0.10 9.25 47.17
C LEU A 390 0.66 10.67 47.20
N THR A 391 1.96 10.84 47.44
CA THR A 391 2.61 12.15 47.51
C THR A 391 2.66 12.81 46.11
N VAL A 392 2.91 12.03 45.05
CA VAL A 392 2.93 12.48 43.66
C VAL A 392 1.51 12.81 43.22
N LEU A 393 0.54 11.91 43.45
CA LEU A 393 -0.87 12.12 43.14
C LEU A 393 -1.44 13.36 43.84
N GLU A 394 -1.04 13.57 45.08
CA GLU A 394 -1.45 14.74 45.87
C GLU A 394 -0.92 16.03 45.24
N LYS A 395 0.35 16.07 44.86
CA LYS A 395 0.97 17.22 44.20
C LYS A 395 0.26 17.54 42.87
N GLU A 396 0.06 16.53 42.02
CA GLU A 396 -0.64 16.71 40.75
C GLU A 396 -2.11 17.18 40.91
N ALA A 397 -2.81 16.67 41.93
CA ALA A 397 -4.18 17.11 42.21
C ALA A 397 -4.22 18.59 42.63
N ILE A 398 -3.24 19.05 43.44
CA ILE A 398 -3.12 20.44 43.86
C ILE A 398 -2.81 21.35 42.66
N GLU A 399 -1.85 20.98 41.81
CA GLU A 399 -1.51 21.74 40.61
C GLU A 399 -2.68 21.85 39.63
N ARG A 400 -3.46 20.75 39.45
CA ARG A 400 -4.69 20.76 38.63
C ARG A 400 -5.76 21.68 39.19
N ALA A 401 -5.98 21.64 40.50
CA ALA A 401 -6.96 22.50 41.16
C ALA A 401 -6.60 23.98 41.04
N LEU A 402 -5.32 24.34 41.23
CA LEU A 402 -4.81 25.71 41.08
C LEU A 402 -4.99 26.22 39.63
N ARG A 403 -4.68 25.40 38.64
CA ARG A 403 -4.90 25.75 37.23
C ARG A 403 -6.38 25.99 36.91
N ARG A 404 -7.28 25.10 37.37
CA ARG A 404 -8.75 25.26 37.18
C ARG A 404 -9.34 26.44 37.92
N ALA A 405 -8.75 26.81 39.05
CA ALA A 405 -9.15 27.93 39.83
C ALA A 405 -8.47 29.25 39.43
N GLU A 406 -7.69 29.27 38.34
CA GLU A 406 -6.95 30.43 37.83
C GLU A 406 -6.10 31.11 38.94
N GLY A 407 -5.50 30.32 39.81
CA GLY A 407 -4.68 30.78 40.94
C GLY A 407 -5.49 31.15 42.17
N ASN A 408 -6.80 31.09 42.18
CA ASN A 408 -7.65 31.40 43.33
C ASN A 408 -7.62 30.26 44.36
N ILE A 409 -6.88 30.44 45.44
CA ILE A 409 -6.63 29.46 46.48
C ILE A 409 -7.91 29.00 47.18
N THR A 410 -8.88 29.91 47.40
CA THR A 410 -10.13 29.54 48.03
C THR A 410 -10.93 28.58 47.15
N ARG A 411 -11.05 28.88 45.87
CA ARG A 411 -11.74 28.04 44.90
C ARG A 411 -10.99 26.70 44.64
N ALA A 412 -9.66 26.72 44.66
CA ALA A 412 -8.86 25.52 44.57
C ALA A 412 -9.03 24.59 45.76
N ALA A 413 -9.12 25.14 46.99
CA ALA A 413 -9.40 24.38 48.20
C ALA A 413 -10.80 23.74 48.19
N GLU A 414 -11.81 24.45 47.69
CA GLU A 414 -13.17 23.91 47.49
C GLU A 414 -13.16 22.74 46.47
N LEU A 415 -12.45 22.88 45.33
CA LEU A 415 -12.31 21.84 44.32
C LEU A 415 -11.64 20.57 44.85
N LEU A 416 -10.71 20.72 45.81
CA LEU A 416 -9.98 19.62 46.45
C LEU A 416 -10.73 19.04 47.67
N GLY A 417 -11.84 19.66 48.13
CA GLY A 417 -12.56 19.20 49.32
C GLY A 417 -11.77 19.42 50.63
N ILE A 418 -10.81 20.37 50.66
CA ILE A 418 -9.98 20.65 51.81
C ILE A 418 -10.13 22.12 52.27
N THR A 419 -9.70 22.39 53.51
CA THR A 419 -9.71 23.75 53.98
C THR A 419 -8.61 24.60 53.33
N ARG A 420 -8.84 25.93 53.19
CA ARG A 420 -7.82 26.86 52.67
C ARG A 420 -6.51 26.80 53.43
N PHE A 421 -6.56 26.61 54.73
CA PHE A 421 -5.37 26.49 55.60
C PHE A 421 -4.60 25.17 55.28
N THR A 422 -5.30 24.09 55.05
CA THR A 422 -4.66 22.81 54.64
C THR A 422 -4.01 22.93 53.28
N LEU A 423 -4.61 23.65 52.34
CA LEU A 423 -4.02 23.88 51.03
C LEU A 423 -2.73 24.71 51.13
N TYR A 424 -2.67 25.79 51.92
CA TYR A 424 -1.49 26.57 52.13
C TYR A 424 -0.33 25.72 52.66
N ARG A 425 -0.54 24.88 53.66
CA ARG A 425 0.47 23.97 54.22
C ARG A 425 0.98 22.96 53.21
N LYS A 426 0.09 22.53 52.30
CA LYS A 426 0.50 21.59 51.23
C LYS A 426 1.27 22.29 50.11
N LEU A 427 0.93 23.52 49.75
CA LEU A 427 1.68 24.33 48.80
C LEU A 427 3.11 24.59 49.30
N GLU A 428 3.26 24.94 50.57
CA GLU A 428 4.59 25.11 51.21
C GLU A 428 5.36 23.78 51.21
N LYS A 429 4.73 22.64 51.50
CA LYS A 429 5.36 21.31 51.51
C LYS A 429 5.88 20.93 50.13
N PHE A 430 5.16 21.26 49.05
CA PHE A 430 5.52 20.89 47.69
C PHE A 430 6.28 21.96 46.91
N GLY A 431 6.54 23.12 47.49
CA GLY A 431 7.24 24.25 46.86
C GLY A 431 6.46 24.83 45.67
N LEU A 432 5.14 24.93 45.75
CA LEU A 432 4.22 25.43 44.74
C LEU A 432 3.73 26.86 45.07
#